data_f1bf05285fb6b63e2420b23b0c14f8f2
#
_entry.id   f1bf05285fb6b63e2420b23b0c14f8f2
#
_cell.length_a   1.000
_cell.length_b   1.000
_cell.length_c   1.000
_cell.angle_alpha   90.00
_cell.angle_beta   90.00
_cell.angle_gamma   90.00
#
_symmetry.space_group_name_H-M   'P 1'
#
loop_
_entity.id
_entity.type
_entity.pdbx_description
1 polymer ?
#
loop_
_entity_poly.entity_id
_entity_poly.type
_entity_poly.pdbx_seq_one_letter_code
_entity_poly.pdbx_strand_id
1 'polypeptide(L)'
;LFVFSIGLQVGPGFFASFKHGGMTLVMCAVAIVLLGVATAYVVHLATGTPIPTMVGILSGAVTNTPGLGAAQQAYTDASGIEDPTIALGYAVAYPLGVVGIIFTMIFIRYALRVKFEKEDEGLAALSREHKLADKVSVEFTNKTLDGRTVAYVRDLINRQFVISRILR
;
A
#
# COMPACT_ATOMS: atom_id res chain seq x y z
N LEU A 1 8.12 3.64 12.63
CA LEU A 1 6.80 3.77 13.27
C LEU A 1 5.66 3.74 12.26
N PHE A 2 5.69 4.58 11.20
CA PHE A 2 4.64 4.66 10.17
C PHE A 2 4.35 3.32 9.48
N VAL A 3 5.36 2.64 8.95
CA VAL A 3 5.23 1.33 8.30
C VAL A 3 4.71 0.26 9.26
N PHE A 4 5.16 0.29 10.52
CA PHE A 4 4.69 -0.61 11.55
C PHE A 4 3.19 -0.42 11.86
N SER A 5 2.74 0.83 11.98
CA SER A 5 1.33 1.15 12.21
C SER A 5 0.43 0.67 11.06
N ILE A 6 0.89 0.85 9.81
CA ILE A 6 0.18 0.32 8.63
C ILE A 6 0.15 -1.20 8.67
N GLY A 7 1.26 -1.86 9.01
CA GLY A 7 1.34 -3.32 9.11
C GLY A 7 0.36 -3.91 10.12
N LEU A 8 0.22 -3.27 11.29
CA LEU A 8 -0.76 -3.67 12.30
C LEU A 8 -2.21 -3.51 11.83
N GLN A 9 -2.49 -2.44 11.08
CA GLN A 9 -3.84 -2.15 10.59
C GLN A 9 -4.26 -3.06 9.44
N VAL A 10 -3.34 -3.36 8.52
CA VAL A 10 -3.61 -4.14 7.31
C VAL A 10 -3.41 -5.64 7.52
N GLY A 11 -2.57 -6.04 8.49
CA GLY A 11 -2.18 -7.43 8.74
C GLY A 11 -3.34 -8.42 8.84
N PRO A 12 -4.37 -8.18 9.66
CA PRO A 12 -5.51 -9.09 9.75
C PRO A 12 -6.26 -9.30 8.44
N GLY A 13 -6.41 -8.22 7.64
CA GLY A 13 -7.07 -8.27 6.32
C GLY A 13 -6.21 -8.93 5.24
N PHE A 14 -4.89 -8.86 5.35
CA PHE A 14 -3.96 -9.41 4.39
C PHE A 14 -4.11 -10.92 4.23
N PHE A 15 -4.13 -11.65 5.35
CA PHE A 15 -4.32 -13.11 5.32
C PHE A 15 -5.71 -13.54 4.82
N ALA A 16 -6.74 -12.75 5.09
CA ALA A 16 -8.09 -12.99 4.57
C ALA A 16 -8.15 -12.80 3.04
N SER A 17 -7.42 -11.83 2.50
CA SER A 17 -7.35 -11.55 1.06
C SER A 17 -6.73 -12.71 0.25
N PHE A 18 -5.81 -13.48 0.84
CA PHE A 18 -5.25 -14.66 0.17
C PHE A 18 -6.29 -15.71 -0.22
N LYS A 19 -7.36 -15.84 0.57
CA LYS A 19 -8.42 -16.84 0.35
C LYS A 19 -9.41 -16.44 -0.77
N HIS A 20 -9.52 -15.15 -1.10
CA HIS A 20 -10.51 -14.61 -2.03
C HIS A 20 -9.88 -13.88 -3.24
N GLY A 21 -8.98 -14.58 -3.98
CA GLY A 21 -8.40 -14.01 -5.22
C GLY A 21 -7.10 -13.23 -5.03
N GLY A 22 -6.65 -13.00 -3.81
CA GLY A 22 -5.39 -12.30 -3.52
C GLY A 22 -4.13 -12.99 -4.06
N MET A 23 -4.19 -14.31 -4.30
CA MET A 23 -3.06 -15.06 -4.87
C MET A 23 -2.68 -14.54 -6.27
N THR A 24 -3.66 -14.21 -7.10
CA THR A 24 -3.40 -13.65 -8.45
C THR A 24 -2.68 -12.29 -8.35
N LEU A 25 -3.10 -11.43 -7.43
CA LEU A 25 -2.46 -10.13 -7.20
C LEU A 25 -1.02 -10.30 -6.68
N VAL A 26 -0.79 -11.25 -5.79
CA VAL A 26 0.56 -11.57 -5.29
C VAL A 26 1.45 -12.09 -6.41
N MET A 27 0.94 -13.00 -7.24
CA MET A 27 1.69 -13.50 -8.41
C MET A 27 2.04 -12.37 -9.38
N CYS A 28 1.10 -11.47 -9.66
CA CYS A 28 1.36 -10.28 -10.49
C CYS A 28 2.42 -9.37 -9.85
N ALA A 29 2.35 -9.13 -8.55
CA ALA A 29 3.35 -8.32 -7.85
C ALA A 29 4.74 -8.94 -7.92
N VAL A 30 4.85 -10.25 -7.68
CA VAL A 30 6.12 -10.99 -7.80
C VAL A 30 6.66 -10.92 -9.22
N ALA A 31 5.79 -11.10 -10.24
CA ALA A 31 6.18 -11.01 -11.64
C ALA A 31 6.72 -9.62 -11.99
N ILE A 32 6.08 -8.55 -11.51
CA ILE A 32 6.55 -7.16 -11.73
C ILE A 32 7.94 -6.96 -11.13
N VAL A 33 8.17 -7.44 -9.90
CA VAL A 33 9.48 -7.32 -9.24
C VAL A 33 10.55 -8.09 -10.02
N LEU A 34 10.28 -9.32 -10.40
CA LEU A 34 11.23 -10.15 -11.16
C LEU A 34 11.53 -9.56 -12.53
N LEU A 35 10.53 -9.04 -13.23
CA LEU A 35 10.71 -8.33 -14.51
C LEU A 35 11.54 -7.05 -14.34
N GLY A 36 11.33 -6.31 -13.26
CA GLY A 36 12.13 -5.12 -12.94
C GLY A 36 13.59 -5.46 -12.72
N VAL A 37 13.88 -6.51 -11.95
CA VAL A 37 15.26 -7.00 -11.71
C VAL A 37 15.87 -7.51 -13.02
N ALA A 38 15.14 -8.30 -13.81
CA ALA A 38 15.61 -8.80 -15.09
C ALA A 38 15.94 -7.64 -16.07
N THR A 39 15.07 -6.63 -16.13
CA THR A 39 15.30 -5.43 -16.94
C THR A 39 16.56 -4.68 -16.51
N ALA A 40 16.74 -4.46 -15.21
CA ALA A 40 17.95 -3.82 -14.68
C ALA A 40 19.20 -4.62 -15.02
N TYR A 41 19.15 -5.94 -14.94
CA TYR A 41 20.27 -6.81 -15.31
C TYR A 41 20.59 -6.74 -16.81
N VAL A 42 19.58 -6.76 -17.67
CA VAL A 42 19.77 -6.59 -19.13
C VAL A 42 20.38 -5.23 -19.43
N VAL A 43 19.93 -4.16 -18.80
CA VAL A 43 20.51 -2.82 -18.96
C VAL A 43 21.95 -2.77 -18.48
N HIS A 44 22.27 -3.42 -17.35
CA HIS A 44 23.65 -3.57 -16.88
C HIS A 44 24.55 -4.21 -17.95
N LEU A 45 24.10 -5.31 -18.55
CA LEU A 45 24.87 -6.00 -19.61
C LEU A 45 25.03 -5.13 -20.89
N ALA A 46 24.01 -4.38 -21.25
CA ALA A 46 24.01 -3.54 -22.45
C ALA A 46 24.86 -2.28 -22.29
N THR A 47 24.90 -1.68 -21.11
CA THR A 47 25.55 -0.40 -20.84
C THR A 47 26.92 -0.53 -20.15
N GLY A 48 27.20 -1.70 -19.55
CA GLY A 48 28.39 -1.91 -18.72
C GLY A 48 28.37 -1.14 -17.39
N THR A 49 27.21 -0.57 -16.99
CA THR A 49 27.07 0.18 -15.73
C THR A 49 27.33 -0.75 -14.53
N PRO A 50 28.16 -0.37 -13.54
CA PRO A 50 28.46 -1.20 -12.38
C PRO A 50 27.19 -1.66 -11.65
N ILE A 51 27.18 -2.90 -11.15
CA ILE A 51 26.03 -3.47 -10.43
C ILE A 51 25.58 -2.61 -9.24
N PRO A 52 26.45 -2.06 -8.38
CA PRO A 52 26.03 -1.19 -7.29
C PRO A 52 25.21 0.02 -7.79
N THR A 53 25.70 0.71 -8.80
CA THR A 53 24.99 1.83 -9.42
C THR A 53 23.65 1.40 -10.02
N MET A 54 23.60 0.23 -10.67
CA MET A 54 22.37 -0.29 -11.28
C MET A 54 21.31 -0.65 -10.22
N VAL A 55 21.70 -1.19 -9.08
CA VAL A 55 20.79 -1.44 -7.96
C VAL A 55 20.24 -0.14 -7.40
N GLY A 56 21.06 0.91 -7.32
CA GLY A 56 20.61 2.26 -6.98
C GLY A 56 19.58 2.78 -7.97
N ILE A 57 19.86 2.70 -9.28
CA ILE A 57 18.96 3.10 -10.36
C ILE A 57 17.62 2.34 -10.27
N LEU A 58 17.67 1.02 -10.10
CA LEU A 58 16.46 0.22 -9.94
C LEU A 58 15.62 0.67 -8.74
N SER A 59 16.26 0.84 -7.58
CA SER A 59 15.59 1.29 -6.37
C SER A 59 14.96 2.69 -6.54
N GLY A 60 15.64 3.59 -7.26
CA GLY A 60 15.12 4.92 -7.58
C GLY A 60 13.96 4.88 -8.57
N ALA A 61 14.07 4.10 -9.64
CA ALA A 61 13.04 3.98 -10.68
C ALA A 61 11.71 3.44 -10.14
N VAL A 62 11.77 2.53 -9.15
CA VAL A 62 10.56 2.01 -8.46
C VAL A 62 10.24 2.74 -7.15
N THR A 63 10.90 3.86 -6.88
CA THR A 63 10.73 4.70 -5.67
C THR A 63 10.86 3.93 -4.35
N ASN A 64 11.72 2.91 -4.31
CA ASN A 64 11.92 2.01 -3.17
C ASN A 64 13.08 2.47 -2.27
N THR A 65 12.84 3.44 -1.40
CA THR A 65 13.84 3.94 -0.43
C THR A 65 14.30 2.88 0.58
N PRO A 66 13.43 2.01 1.14
CA PRO A 66 13.89 0.90 1.95
C PRO A 66 14.83 -0.06 1.20
N GLY A 67 14.58 -0.29 -0.09
CA GLY A 67 15.44 -1.10 -0.95
C GLY A 67 16.82 -0.48 -1.15
N LEU A 68 16.92 0.85 -1.25
CA LEU A 68 18.18 1.56 -1.28
C LEU A 68 19.01 1.28 -0.01
N GLY A 69 18.40 1.45 1.17
CA GLY A 69 19.09 1.21 2.43
C GLY A 69 19.57 -0.24 2.58
N ALA A 70 18.72 -1.20 2.18
CA ALA A 70 19.09 -2.61 2.20
C ALA A 70 20.25 -2.93 1.23
N ALA A 71 20.27 -2.32 0.04
CA ALA A 71 21.33 -2.50 -0.94
C ALA A 71 22.67 -1.92 -0.46
N GLN A 72 22.64 -0.73 0.13
CA GLN A 72 23.86 -0.11 0.72
C GLN A 72 24.42 -0.97 1.85
N GLN A 73 23.56 -1.45 2.76
CA GLN A 73 23.98 -2.31 3.86
C GLN A 73 24.56 -3.63 3.33
N ALA A 74 23.89 -4.30 2.41
CA ALA A 74 24.34 -5.56 1.84
C ALA A 74 25.69 -5.41 1.11
N TYR A 75 25.90 -4.30 0.42
CA TYR A 75 27.18 -4.01 -0.25
C TYR A 75 28.30 -3.77 0.77
N THR A 76 28.04 -2.98 1.80
CA THR A 76 29.00 -2.73 2.88
C THR A 76 29.36 -4.01 3.63
N ASP A 77 28.37 -4.86 3.93
CA ASP A 77 28.61 -6.14 4.59
C ASP A 77 29.46 -7.10 3.75
N ALA A 78 29.31 -7.06 2.42
CA ALA A 78 30.04 -7.93 1.51
C ALA A 78 31.43 -7.42 1.14
N SER A 79 31.62 -6.10 1.00
CA SER A 79 32.86 -5.47 0.50
C SER A 79 33.71 -4.83 1.59
N GLY A 80 33.12 -4.56 2.77
CA GLY A 80 33.75 -3.83 3.86
C GLY A 80 33.83 -2.32 3.65
N ILE A 81 33.32 -1.79 2.54
CA ILE A 81 33.38 -0.36 2.20
C ILE A 81 32.01 0.13 1.73
N GLU A 82 31.74 1.41 1.95
CA GLU A 82 30.54 2.05 1.40
C GLU A 82 30.75 2.47 -0.05
N ASP A 83 29.75 2.28 -0.92
CA ASP A 83 29.77 2.72 -2.30
C ASP A 83 28.72 3.84 -2.51
N PRO A 84 29.14 5.11 -2.64
CA PRO A 84 28.23 6.22 -2.83
C PRO A 84 27.50 6.19 -4.18
N THR A 85 27.95 5.37 -5.14
CA THR A 85 27.32 5.28 -6.47
C THR A 85 25.93 4.64 -6.41
N ILE A 86 25.65 3.85 -5.37
CA ILE A 86 24.30 3.29 -5.10
C ILE A 86 23.32 4.43 -4.83
N ALA A 87 23.69 5.35 -3.92
CA ALA A 87 22.84 6.50 -3.58
C ALA A 87 22.72 7.47 -4.76
N LEU A 88 23.80 7.68 -5.51
CA LEU A 88 23.80 8.53 -6.69
C LEU A 88 22.86 7.99 -7.78
N GLY A 89 22.93 6.69 -8.07
CA GLY A 89 22.04 6.02 -9.02
C GLY A 89 20.56 6.18 -8.62
N TYR A 90 20.26 6.02 -7.33
CA TYR A 90 18.92 6.26 -6.79
C TYR A 90 18.47 7.72 -7.00
N ALA A 91 19.30 8.69 -6.61
CA ALA A 91 18.95 10.10 -6.67
C ALA A 91 18.64 10.58 -8.11
N VAL A 92 19.37 10.07 -9.10
CA VAL A 92 19.16 10.39 -10.52
C VAL A 92 17.89 9.72 -11.06
N ALA A 93 17.63 8.47 -10.69
CA ALA A 93 16.51 7.70 -11.23
C ALA A 93 15.18 8.02 -10.55
N TYR A 94 15.18 8.45 -9.28
CA TYR A 94 13.97 8.67 -8.50
C TYR A 94 12.98 9.68 -9.12
N PRO A 95 13.39 10.89 -9.53
CA PRO A 95 12.45 11.84 -10.14
C PRO A 95 11.84 11.30 -11.44
N LEU A 96 12.65 10.60 -12.25
CA LEU A 96 12.19 9.97 -13.49
C LEU A 96 11.23 8.81 -13.20
N GLY A 97 11.49 8.05 -12.12
CA GLY A 97 10.62 6.99 -11.64
C GLY A 97 9.23 7.51 -11.29
N VAL A 98 9.15 8.59 -10.50
CA VAL A 98 7.86 9.21 -10.13
C VAL A 98 7.08 9.66 -11.38
N VAL A 99 7.74 10.39 -12.27
CA VAL A 99 7.11 10.86 -13.52
C VAL A 99 6.70 9.67 -14.38
N GLY A 100 7.55 8.67 -14.52
CA GLY A 100 7.28 7.44 -15.29
C GLY A 100 6.07 6.66 -14.78
N ILE A 101 5.94 6.50 -13.47
CA ILE A 101 4.78 5.84 -12.86
C ILE A 101 3.49 6.60 -13.19
N ILE A 102 3.48 7.93 -13.04
CA ILE A 102 2.31 8.76 -13.35
C ILE A 102 1.93 8.62 -14.83
N PHE A 103 2.91 8.74 -15.73
CA PHE A 103 2.68 8.56 -17.17
C PHE A 103 2.16 7.16 -17.50
N THR A 104 2.72 6.12 -16.90
CA THR A 104 2.29 4.73 -17.11
C THR A 104 0.85 4.54 -16.67
N MET A 105 0.45 5.08 -15.53
CA MET A 105 -0.95 5.01 -15.05
C MET A 105 -1.90 5.73 -16.01
N ILE A 106 -1.54 6.92 -16.47
CA ILE A 106 -2.32 7.68 -17.45
C ILE A 106 -2.42 6.88 -18.76
N PHE A 107 -1.30 6.35 -19.26
CA PHE A 107 -1.24 5.58 -20.49
C PHE A 107 -2.13 4.32 -20.42
N ILE A 108 -2.03 3.55 -19.33
CA ILE A 108 -2.85 2.35 -19.12
C ILE A 108 -4.35 2.72 -19.11
N ARG A 109 -4.70 3.80 -18.42
CA ARG A 109 -6.08 4.30 -18.41
C ARG A 109 -6.63 4.57 -19.80
N TYR A 110 -5.85 5.27 -20.64
CA TYR A 110 -6.27 5.60 -22.01
C TYR A 110 -6.25 4.37 -22.93
N ALA A 111 -5.20 3.55 -22.86
CA ALA A 111 -5.02 2.37 -23.71
C ALA A 111 -6.10 1.30 -23.44
N LEU A 112 -6.41 1.04 -22.17
CA LEU A 112 -7.41 0.04 -21.77
C LEU A 112 -8.83 0.61 -21.68
N ARG A 113 -9.03 1.92 -21.91
CA ARG A 113 -10.33 2.61 -21.82
C ARG A 113 -11.08 2.26 -20.53
N VAL A 114 -10.36 2.20 -19.40
CA VAL A 114 -10.91 1.86 -18.09
C VAL A 114 -11.99 2.88 -17.70
N LYS A 115 -13.24 2.43 -17.54
CA LYS A 115 -14.37 3.23 -17.07
C LYS A 115 -14.51 3.03 -15.57
N PHE A 116 -14.19 4.03 -14.77
CA PHE A 116 -14.28 3.98 -13.31
C PHE A 116 -15.70 3.76 -12.78
N GLU A 117 -16.74 4.18 -13.53
CA GLU A 117 -18.14 4.00 -13.15
C GLU A 117 -18.53 2.54 -12.85
N LYS A 118 -17.95 1.58 -13.58
CA LYS A 118 -18.19 0.14 -13.34
C LYS A 118 -17.40 -0.43 -12.16
N GLU A 119 -16.24 0.15 -11.86
CA GLU A 119 -15.43 -0.27 -10.70
C GLU A 119 -16.00 0.29 -9.41
N ASP A 120 -16.53 1.52 -9.41
CA ASP A 120 -17.22 2.11 -8.25
C ASP A 120 -18.46 1.29 -7.85
N GLU A 121 -19.22 0.77 -8.80
CA GLU A 121 -20.32 -0.15 -8.52
C GLU A 121 -19.84 -1.48 -7.92
N GLY A 122 -18.74 -2.03 -8.41
CA GLY A 122 -18.12 -3.24 -7.88
C GLY A 122 -17.54 -3.06 -6.47
N LEU A 123 -16.87 -1.94 -6.22
CA LEU A 123 -16.34 -1.58 -4.90
C LEU A 123 -17.46 -1.26 -3.91
N ALA A 124 -18.53 -0.60 -4.36
CA ALA A 124 -19.72 -0.36 -3.53
C ALA A 124 -20.45 -1.66 -3.19
N ALA A 125 -20.48 -2.64 -4.08
CA ALA A 125 -21.04 -3.98 -3.81
C ALA A 125 -20.18 -4.74 -2.80
N LEU A 126 -18.84 -4.75 -2.94
CA LEU A 126 -17.90 -5.36 -2.01
C LEU A 126 -17.93 -4.67 -0.62
N SER A 127 -18.09 -3.34 -0.59
CA SER A 127 -18.22 -2.57 0.64
C SER A 127 -19.55 -2.82 1.36
N ARG A 128 -20.60 -3.19 0.62
CA ARG A 128 -21.89 -3.61 1.19
C ARG A 128 -21.83 -5.03 1.76
N GLU A 129 -21.04 -5.91 1.19
CA GLU A 129 -20.83 -7.27 1.67
C GLU A 129 -19.95 -7.30 2.93
N HIS A 130 -18.96 -6.43 3.03
CA HIS A 130 -18.25 -6.09 4.26
C HIS A 130 -18.94 -4.88 4.89
N LYS A 131 -20.01 -5.10 5.66
CA LYS A 131 -20.65 -4.05 6.47
C LYS A 131 -19.61 -3.37 7.37
N LEU A 132 -18.89 -2.39 6.80
CA LEU A 132 -18.14 -1.45 7.60
C LEU A 132 -19.15 -0.74 8.50
N ALA A 133 -18.87 -0.71 9.80
CA ALA A 133 -19.74 -0.06 10.77
C ALA A 133 -19.95 1.40 10.34
N ASP A 134 -21.19 1.76 10.02
CA ASP A 134 -21.54 3.13 9.68
C ASP A 134 -21.34 4.03 10.90
N LYS A 135 -20.59 5.11 10.71
CA LYS A 135 -20.37 6.09 11.77
C LYS A 135 -21.51 7.09 11.79
N VAL A 136 -22.39 6.96 12.78
CA VAL A 136 -23.55 7.83 12.94
C VAL A 136 -23.36 8.67 14.19
N SER A 137 -23.59 9.98 14.09
CA SER A 137 -23.71 10.87 15.25
C SER A 137 -25.17 10.92 15.68
N VAL A 138 -25.42 10.54 16.91
CA VAL A 138 -26.79 10.49 17.47
C VAL A 138 -26.86 11.43 18.68
N GLU A 139 -27.86 12.28 18.71
CA GLU A 139 -28.19 13.11 19.86
C GLU A 139 -29.32 12.46 20.66
N PHE A 140 -29.08 12.23 21.93
CA PHE A 140 -30.09 11.66 22.82
C PHE A 140 -30.87 12.79 23.48
N THR A 141 -32.09 13.01 23.02
CA THR A 141 -33.01 14.02 23.58
C THR A 141 -33.98 13.44 24.63
N ASN A 142 -34.03 12.11 24.80
CA ASN A 142 -34.94 11.44 25.69
C ASN A 142 -34.40 11.43 27.13
N LYS A 143 -35.04 12.19 28.02
CA LYS A 143 -34.69 12.31 29.43
C LYS A 143 -34.78 10.98 30.24
N THR A 144 -35.51 9.98 29.75
CA THR A 144 -35.60 8.66 30.42
C THR A 144 -34.31 7.85 30.27
N LEU A 145 -33.44 8.24 29.38
CA LEU A 145 -32.09 7.62 29.16
C LEU A 145 -31.00 8.30 29.99
N ASP A 146 -31.29 9.44 30.60
CA ASP A 146 -30.32 10.16 31.42
C ASP A 146 -29.92 9.32 32.63
N GLY A 147 -28.64 9.23 32.90
CA GLY A 147 -28.07 8.40 33.97
C GLY A 147 -28.07 6.88 33.71
N ARG A 148 -28.56 6.39 32.56
CA ARG A 148 -28.56 4.97 32.25
C ARG A 148 -27.23 4.55 31.60
N THR A 149 -26.91 3.26 31.76
CA THR A 149 -25.68 2.70 31.18
C THR A 149 -25.81 2.44 29.67
N VAL A 150 -24.71 2.47 28.95
CA VAL A 150 -24.65 2.12 27.52
C VAL A 150 -25.21 0.71 27.26
N ALA A 151 -24.98 -0.21 28.18
CA ALA A 151 -25.55 -1.58 28.10
C ALA A 151 -27.07 -1.57 28.06
N TYR A 152 -27.72 -0.78 28.91
CA TYR A 152 -29.14 -0.62 28.90
C TYR A 152 -29.70 -0.07 27.57
N VAL A 153 -29.02 0.93 27.01
CA VAL A 153 -29.40 1.51 25.71
C VAL A 153 -29.24 0.49 24.57
N ARG A 154 -28.21 -0.32 24.62
CA ARG A 154 -27.94 -1.37 23.62
C ARG A 154 -29.03 -2.43 23.65
N ASP A 155 -29.44 -2.87 24.86
CA ASP A 155 -30.47 -3.89 25.04
C ASP A 155 -31.85 -3.36 24.60
N LEU A 156 -32.13 -2.07 24.84
CA LEU A 156 -33.38 -1.41 24.43
C LEU A 156 -33.52 -1.33 22.90
N ILE A 157 -32.38 -1.05 22.17
CA ILE A 157 -32.38 -0.88 20.72
C ILE A 157 -32.26 -2.23 20.00
N ASN A 158 -31.86 -3.29 20.72
CA ASN A 158 -31.60 -4.64 20.18
C ASN A 158 -30.65 -4.63 18.95
N ARG A 159 -29.63 -3.76 18.95
CA ARG A 159 -28.61 -3.67 17.93
C ARG A 159 -27.23 -3.57 18.57
N GLN A 160 -26.26 -4.23 17.94
CA GLN A 160 -24.85 -4.09 18.34
C GLN A 160 -24.29 -2.80 17.77
N PHE A 161 -23.79 -1.92 18.64
CA PHE A 161 -23.06 -0.72 18.26
C PHE A 161 -21.89 -0.48 19.22
N VAL A 162 -20.88 0.23 18.72
CA VAL A 162 -19.71 0.62 19.50
C VAL A 162 -19.69 2.13 19.60
N ILE A 163 -19.62 2.67 20.81
CA ILE A 163 -19.51 4.12 21.03
C ILE A 163 -18.05 4.49 20.93
N SER A 164 -17.71 5.33 19.95
CA SER A 164 -16.35 5.85 19.73
C SER A 164 -16.08 7.17 20.45
N ARG A 165 -17.12 7.97 20.73
CA ARG A 165 -17.01 9.25 21.43
C ARG A 165 -18.35 9.62 22.08
N ILE A 166 -18.29 10.17 23.28
CA ILE A 166 -19.41 10.82 23.98
C ILE A 166 -19.04 12.29 24.17
N LEU A 167 -19.90 13.18 23.68
CA LEU A 167 -19.83 14.61 23.95
C LEU A 167 -20.90 14.93 24.98
N ARG A 168 -20.53 15.60 26.07
CA ARG A 168 -21.43 16.13 27.09
C ARG A 168 -21.64 17.60 26.88
#